data_cae8fdeb0d2be67c6b0c34de90e8aab4
#
_entry.id   cae8fdeb0d2be67c6b0c34de90e8aab4
#
_cell.length_a   1.000
_cell.length_b   1.000
_cell.length_c   1.000
_cell.angle_alpha   90.00
_cell.angle_beta   90.00
_cell.angle_gamma   90.00
#
_symmetry.space_group_name_H-M   'P 1'
#
loop_
_entity.id
_entity.type
_entity.pdbx_description
1 polymer ?
#
loop_
_entity_poly.entity_id
_entity_poly.type
_entity_poly.pdbx_seq_one_letter_code
_entity_poly.pdbx_strand_id
1 'polypeptide(L)'
;MEDAILRRTWAEIDLDALEHNYKVARTRIGDGVKYLGVVKADAYGHGAIQVSRKLEQLGADYLAVASLDEARELRHGGITMPILILGHTPPEMVPQLISYHITQAVSAMAKAEEYSAEAQKCGGTLRVHIKVDTGMSRLGFLVRGEHFESGVNAIAAACALPGLDAEGIFTHFAVSDMDGAEYEAYTREQFGVCTDRKSVV
;
A
#
# COMPACT_ATOMS: atom_id res chain seq x y z
N MET A 1 -30.87 -20.29 -21.40
CA MET A 1 -31.15 -18.96 -21.98
C MET A 1 -30.42 -17.98 -21.06
N GLU A 2 -29.29 -17.45 -21.50
CA GLU A 2 -28.68 -16.36 -20.80
C GLU A 2 -29.64 -15.17 -20.82
N ASP A 3 -29.99 -14.66 -19.64
CA ASP A 3 -30.73 -13.41 -19.52
C ASP A 3 -29.91 -12.31 -20.19
N ALA A 4 -30.32 -11.92 -21.40
CA ALA A 4 -29.72 -10.81 -22.10
C ALA A 4 -30.01 -9.54 -21.29
N ILE A 5 -29.05 -9.14 -20.44
CA ILE A 5 -29.13 -7.92 -19.68
C ILE A 5 -29.02 -6.76 -20.68
N LEU A 6 -30.17 -6.16 -21.01
CA LEU A 6 -30.24 -4.95 -21.83
C LEU A 6 -29.64 -3.77 -21.08
N ARG A 7 -28.31 -3.65 -21.11
CA ARG A 7 -27.59 -2.47 -20.58
C ARG A 7 -27.43 -1.45 -21.72
N ARG A 8 -27.76 -0.20 -21.43
CA ARG A 8 -27.57 0.90 -22.39
C ARG A 8 -26.11 1.40 -22.43
N THR A 9 -25.36 1.14 -21.36
CA THR A 9 -23.97 1.58 -21.22
C THR A 9 -23.19 0.55 -20.42
N TRP A 10 -21.98 0.26 -20.83
CA TRP A 10 -21.03 -0.60 -20.11
C TRP A 10 -19.61 -0.12 -20.33
N ALA A 11 -18.69 -0.54 -19.48
CA ALA A 11 -17.25 -0.39 -19.67
C ALA A 11 -16.66 -1.75 -20.08
N GLU A 12 -15.87 -1.76 -21.13
CA GLU A 12 -15.05 -2.92 -21.51
C GLU A 12 -13.65 -2.74 -20.95
N ILE A 13 -13.18 -3.72 -20.19
CA ILE A 13 -11.85 -3.73 -19.60
C ILE A 13 -10.98 -4.74 -20.34
N ASP A 14 -9.97 -4.24 -21.04
CA ASP A 14 -9.02 -5.04 -21.80
C ASP A 14 -7.87 -5.50 -20.87
N LEU A 15 -7.90 -6.79 -20.50
CA LEU A 15 -6.86 -7.39 -19.64
C LEU A 15 -5.55 -7.64 -20.39
N ASP A 16 -5.53 -7.67 -21.70
CA ASP A 16 -4.28 -7.78 -22.48
C ASP A 16 -3.58 -6.43 -22.55
N ALA A 17 -4.32 -5.33 -22.62
CA ALA A 17 -3.76 -3.98 -22.46
C ALA A 17 -3.18 -3.78 -21.05
N LEU A 18 -3.85 -4.30 -20.00
CA LEU A 18 -3.31 -4.31 -18.64
C LEU A 18 -1.99 -5.09 -18.57
N GLU A 19 -1.93 -6.28 -19.17
CA GLU A 19 -0.70 -7.08 -19.25
C GLU A 19 0.43 -6.34 -19.96
N HIS A 20 0.12 -5.70 -21.09
CA HIS A 20 1.10 -4.89 -21.81
C HIS A 20 1.67 -3.79 -20.92
N ASN A 21 0.82 -3.02 -20.25
CA ASN A 21 1.23 -1.94 -19.36
C ASN A 21 2.06 -2.44 -18.17
N TYR A 22 1.67 -3.58 -17.57
CA TYR A 22 2.45 -4.24 -16.53
C TYR A 22 3.86 -4.59 -17.02
N LYS A 23 3.99 -5.22 -18.21
CA LYS A 23 5.28 -5.59 -18.80
C LYS A 23 6.17 -4.37 -19.08
N VAL A 24 5.59 -3.28 -19.56
CA VAL A 24 6.31 -2.01 -19.75
C VAL A 24 6.85 -1.48 -18.41
N ALA A 25 6.03 -1.47 -17.36
CA ALA A 25 6.46 -1.06 -16.02
C ALA A 25 7.57 -1.98 -15.48
N ARG A 26 7.40 -3.31 -15.57
CA ARG A 26 8.41 -4.30 -15.12
C ARG A 26 9.75 -4.12 -15.83
N THR A 27 9.74 -3.88 -17.13
CA THR A 27 10.98 -3.63 -17.91
C THR A 27 11.71 -2.38 -17.42
N ARG A 28 10.97 -1.34 -17.01
CA ARG A 28 11.58 -0.09 -16.53
C ARG A 28 12.14 -0.19 -15.11
N ILE A 29 11.46 -0.91 -14.21
CA ILE A 29 11.92 -1.05 -12.82
C ILE A 29 12.99 -2.12 -12.65
N GLY A 30 13.09 -3.08 -13.57
CA GLY A 30 14.07 -4.18 -13.54
C GLY A 30 13.70 -5.32 -12.59
N ASP A 31 14.45 -6.42 -12.68
CA ASP A 31 14.12 -7.69 -11.97
C ASP A 31 14.38 -7.65 -10.46
N GLY A 32 15.23 -6.72 -9.99
CA GLY A 32 15.57 -6.59 -8.57
C GLY A 32 14.55 -5.81 -7.74
N VAL A 33 13.52 -5.23 -8.36
CA VAL A 33 12.51 -4.38 -7.72
C VAL A 33 11.16 -5.07 -7.71
N LYS A 34 10.53 -5.14 -6.54
CA LYS A 34 9.18 -5.68 -6.40
C LYS A 34 8.11 -4.74 -6.97
N TYR A 35 7.06 -5.32 -7.53
CA TYR A 35 5.92 -4.58 -8.09
C TYR A 35 4.71 -4.69 -7.16
N LEU A 36 4.17 -3.54 -6.74
CA LEU A 36 2.94 -3.45 -5.99
C LEU A 36 1.84 -2.80 -6.85
N GLY A 37 0.77 -3.57 -7.10
CA GLY A 37 -0.40 -3.10 -7.85
C GLY A 37 -1.43 -2.44 -6.94
N VAL A 38 -1.82 -1.19 -7.21
CA VAL A 38 -2.88 -0.49 -6.45
C VAL A 38 -4.23 -0.77 -7.09
N VAL A 39 -5.09 -1.51 -6.39
CA VAL A 39 -6.39 -2.00 -6.88
C VAL A 39 -7.58 -1.53 -6.03
N LYS A 40 -7.40 -0.46 -5.26
CA LYS A 40 -8.46 0.18 -4.48
C LYS A 40 -9.59 0.73 -5.37
N ALA A 41 -10.76 1.00 -4.78
CA ALA A 41 -11.94 1.53 -5.46
C ALA A 41 -12.30 0.67 -6.70
N ASP A 42 -12.43 -0.65 -6.49
CA ASP A 42 -12.69 -1.63 -7.55
C ASP A 42 -11.68 -1.56 -8.71
N ALA A 43 -10.38 -1.47 -8.37
CA ALA A 43 -9.30 -1.20 -9.32
C ALA A 43 -9.57 0.05 -10.18
N TYR A 44 -10.01 1.14 -9.51
CA TYR A 44 -10.45 2.39 -10.16
C TYR A 44 -11.58 2.15 -11.18
N GLY A 45 -12.51 1.25 -10.87
CA GLY A 45 -13.64 0.88 -11.71
C GLY A 45 -13.33 -0.15 -12.80
N HIS A 46 -12.16 -0.80 -12.76
CA HIS A 46 -11.75 -1.82 -13.74
C HIS A 46 -12.07 -3.26 -13.27
N GLY A 47 -12.66 -3.44 -12.10
CA GLY A 47 -12.97 -4.76 -11.53
C GLY A 47 -11.80 -5.33 -10.73
N ALA A 48 -11.80 -5.10 -9.40
CA ALA A 48 -10.67 -5.40 -8.53
C ALA A 48 -10.27 -6.88 -8.55
N ILE A 49 -11.23 -7.80 -8.56
CA ILE A 49 -10.95 -9.24 -8.55
C ILE A 49 -10.27 -9.67 -9.85
N GLN A 50 -10.79 -9.24 -11.02
CA GLN A 50 -10.26 -9.62 -12.34
C GLN A 50 -8.86 -9.04 -12.57
N VAL A 51 -8.68 -7.76 -12.24
CA VAL A 51 -7.39 -7.07 -12.33
C VAL A 51 -6.36 -7.73 -11.38
N SER A 52 -6.76 -8.02 -10.14
CA SER A 52 -5.88 -8.68 -9.16
C SER A 52 -5.45 -10.07 -9.60
N ARG A 53 -6.36 -10.88 -10.13
CA ARG A 53 -6.02 -12.21 -10.69
C ARG A 53 -5.04 -12.11 -11.84
N LYS A 54 -5.24 -11.13 -12.74
CA LYS A 54 -4.31 -10.91 -13.85
C LYS A 54 -2.93 -10.50 -13.34
N LEU A 55 -2.85 -9.59 -12.37
CA LEU A 55 -1.59 -9.17 -11.75
C LEU A 55 -0.90 -10.33 -11.03
N GLU A 56 -1.64 -11.18 -10.30
CA GLU A 56 -1.11 -12.37 -9.63
C GLU A 56 -0.52 -13.36 -10.65
N GLN A 57 -1.22 -13.62 -11.76
CA GLN A 57 -0.73 -14.47 -12.86
C GLN A 57 0.52 -13.91 -13.55
N LEU A 58 0.64 -12.60 -13.64
CA LEU A 58 1.79 -11.90 -14.23
C LEU A 58 3.00 -11.82 -13.28
N GLY A 59 2.84 -12.25 -12.02
CA GLY A 59 3.92 -12.26 -11.03
C GLY A 59 4.13 -10.91 -10.35
N ALA A 60 3.08 -10.11 -10.16
CA ALA A 60 3.15 -8.98 -9.23
C ALA A 60 3.43 -9.49 -7.81
N ASP A 61 4.14 -8.71 -7.00
CA ASP A 61 4.60 -9.15 -5.69
C ASP A 61 3.62 -8.80 -4.57
N TYR A 62 2.82 -7.75 -4.78
CA TYR A 62 1.94 -7.19 -3.75
C TYR A 62 0.73 -6.48 -4.37
N LEU A 63 -0.36 -6.39 -3.63
CA LEU A 63 -1.50 -5.53 -3.96
C LEU A 63 -1.70 -4.47 -2.88
N ALA A 64 -2.32 -3.34 -3.24
CA ALA A 64 -2.73 -2.34 -2.26
C ALA A 64 -4.18 -1.91 -2.48
N VAL A 65 -4.91 -1.80 -1.38
CA VAL A 65 -6.31 -1.40 -1.31
C VAL A 65 -6.50 -0.24 -0.32
N ALA A 66 -7.69 0.36 -0.27
CA ALA A 66 -7.97 1.45 0.64
C ALA A 66 -8.50 0.99 2.00
N SER A 67 -9.22 -0.13 2.09
CA SER A 67 -9.94 -0.57 3.28
C SER A 67 -9.89 -2.08 3.51
N LEU A 68 -10.29 -2.49 4.72
CA LEU A 68 -10.43 -3.90 5.07
C LEU A 68 -11.51 -4.61 4.23
N ASP A 69 -12.60 -3.91 3.89
CA ASP A 69 -13.66 -4.51 3.10
C ASP A 69 -13.18 -4.85 1.68
N GLU A 70 -12.43 -3.96 1.05
CA GLU A 70 -11.79 -4.23 -0.26
C GLU A 70 -10.81 -5.41 -0.16
N ALA A 71 -9.99 -5.46 0.91
CA ALA A 71 -9.07 -6.58 1.13
C ALA A 71 -9.81 -7.91 1.31
N ARG A 72 -10.90 -7.91 2.07
CA ARG A 72 -11.76 -9.11 2.27
C ARG A 72 -12.42 -9.56 0.96
N GLU A 73 -12.91 -8.62 0.15
CA GLU A 73 -13.48 -8.91 -1.17
C GLU A 73 -12.45 -9.64 -2.05
N LEU A 74 -11.21 -9.16 -2.10
CA LEU A 74 -10.14 -9.84 -2.83
C LEU A 74 -9.87 -11.24 -2.28
N ARG A 75 -9.82 -11.42 -0.96
CA ARG A 75 -9.65 -12.75 -0.33
C ARG A 75 -10.79 -13.70 -0.66
N HIS A 76 -12.04 -13.24 -0.59
CA HIS A 76 -13.20 -14.04 -1.01
C HIS A 76 -13.20 -14.32 -2.52
N GLY A 77 -12.62 -13.42 -3.32
CA GLY A 77 -12.36 -13.63 -4.75
C GLY A 77 -11.23 -14.62 -5.06
N GLY A 78 -10.58 -15.21 -4.02
CA GLY A 78 -9.53 -16.22 -4.16
C GLY A 78 -8.12 -15.66 -4.38
N ILE A 79 -7.91 -14.35 -4.18
CA ILE A 79 -6.58 -13.73 -4.26
C ILE A 79 -5.75 -14.15 -3.05
N THR A 80 -4.56 -14.70 -3.29
CA THR A 80 -3.67 -15.25 -2.24
C THR A 80 -2.45 -14.38 -1.97
N MET A 81 -2.03 -13.58 -2.95
CA MET A 81 -0.87 -12.71 -2.82
C MET A 81 -1.00 -11.69 -1.67
N PRO A 82 0.12 -11.12 -1.17
CA PRO A 82 0.10 -10.13 -0.09
C PRO A 82 -0.75 -8.90 -0.44
N ILE A 83 -1.49 -8.37 0.54
CA ILE A 83 -2.34 -7.19 0.39
C ILE A 83 -2.01 -6.18 1.48
N LEU A 84 -1.76 -4.92 1.08
CA LEU A 84 -1.54 -3.77 1.95
C LEU A 84 -2.78 -2.87 1.96
N ILE A 85 -3.30 -2.56 3.15
CA ILE A 85 -4.29 -1.50 3.31
C ILE A 85 -3.56 -0.17 3.46
N LEU A 86 -3.83 0.78 2.55
CA LEU A 86 -3.23 2.12 2.54
C LEU A 86 -3.95 3.09 3.48
N GLY A 87 -5.23 2.84 3.78
CA GLY A 87 -6.07 3.65 4.65
C GLY A 87 -6.01 3.23 6.11
N HIS A 88 -6.84 3.88 6.91
CA HIS A 88 -7.01 3.55 8.32
C HIS A 88 -7.98 2.38 8.50
N THR A 89 -7.64 1.45 9.38
CA THR A 89 -8.54 0.39 9.87
C THR A 89 -8.78 0.61 11.37
N PRO A 90 -10.03 0.51 11.87
CA PRO A 90 -10.29 0.58 13.30
C PRO A 90 -9.49 -0.49 14.07
N PRO A 91 -8.88 -0.15 15.23
CA PRO A 91 -8.00 -1.08 15.95
C PRO A 91 -8.67 -2.39 16.35
N GLU A 92 -9.96 -2.38 16.65
CA GLU A 92 -10.77 -3.56 16.96
C GLU A 92 -10.84 -4.59 15.84
N MET A 93 -10.46 -4.20 14.61
CA MET A 93 -10.39 -5.09 13.44
C MET A 93 -9.03 -5.79 13.28
N VAL A 94 -8.06 -5.52 14.15
CA VAL A 94 -6.73 -6.18 14.11
C VAL A 94 -6.82 -7.71 14.06
N PRO A 95 -7.71 -8.39 14.84
CA PRO A 95 -7.87 -9.84 14.71
C PRO A 95 -8.26 -10.30 13.30
N GLN A 96 -9.05 -9.49 12.57
CA GLN A 96 -9.42 -9.79 11.19
C GLN A 96 -8.26 -9.55 10.22
N LEU A 97 -7.50 -8.45 10.40
CA LEU A 97 -6.29 -8.21 9.61
C LEU A 97 -5.32 -9.39 9.70
N ILE A 98 -5.10 -9.90 10.91
CA ILE A 98 -4.23 -11.06 11.16
C ILE A 98 -4.82 -12.33 10.51
N SER A 99 -6.10 -12.62 10.70
CA SER A 99 -6.75 -13.84 10.18
C SER A 99 -6.82 -13.90 8.66
N TYR A 100 -6.97 -12.75 7.99
CA TYR A 100 -6.96 -12.64 6.54
C TYR A 100 -5.56 -12.43 5.95
N HIS A 101 -4.51 -12.42 6.78
CA HIS A 101 -3.13 -12.15 6.35
C HIS A 101 -3.01 -10.84 5.57
N ILE A 102 -3.56 -9.76 6.12
CA ILE A 102 -3.52 -8.42 5.55
C ILE A 102 -2.48 -7.57 6.27
N THR A 103 -1.68 -6.85 5.52
CA THR A 103 -0.71 -5.88 6.03
C THR A 103 -1.38 -4.50 6.16
N GLN A 104 -1.16 -3.80 7.26
CA GLN A 104 -1.76 -2.51 7.56
C GLN A 104 -0.72 -1.38 7.44
N ALA A 105 -1.08 -0.29 6.76
CA ALA A 105 -0.27 0.93 6.80
C ALA A 105 -0.42 1.64 8.16
N VAL A 106 0.71 2.05 8.73
CA VAL A 106 0.79 2.82 9.98
C VAL A 106 1.36 4.19 9.68
N SER A 107 0.60 5.24 9.98
CA SER A 107 0.92 6.62 9.61
C SER A 107 1.17 7.55 10.81
N ALA A 108 1.05 7.06 12.04
CA ALA A 108 1.26 7.84 13.27
C ALA A 108 1.53 6.91 14.45
N MET A 109 2.29 7.40 15.43
CA MET A 109 2.65 6.66 16.64
C MET A 109 1.42 6.18 17.42
N ALA A 110 0.43 7.04 17.62
CA ALA A 110 -0.81 6.66 18.31
C ALA A 110 -1.51 5.46 17.66
N LYS A 111 -1.49 5.36 16.32
CA LYS A 111 -2.06 4.20 15.61
C LYS A 111 -1.21 2.95 15.75
N ALA A 112 0.11 3.09 15.76
CA ALA A 112 1.00 1.97 16.06
C ALA A 112 0.74 1.39 17.45
N GLU A 113 0.59 2.25 18.47
CA GLU A 113 0.28 1.85 19.84
C GLU A 113 -1.07 1.14 19.95
N GLU A 114 -2.13 1.68 19.32
CA GLU A 114 -3.46 1.06 19.28
C GLU A 114 -3.41 -0.33 18.63
N TYR A 115 -2.75 -0.46 17.48
CA TYR A 115 -2.61 -1.75 16.78
C TYR A 115 -1.76 -2.74 17.55
N SER A 116 -0.67 -2.29 18.19
CA SER A 116 0.16 -3.11 19.06
C SER A 116 -0.65 -3.68 20.24
N ALA A 117 -1.43 -2.84 20.92
CA ALA A 117 -2.27 -3.25 22.02
C ALA A 117 -3.29 -4.33 21.62
N GLU A 118 -3.98 -4.14 20.49
CA GLU A 118 -4.97 -5.12 20.01
C GLU A 118 -4.31 -6.42 19.52
N ALA A 119 -3.14 -6.34 18.86
CA ALA A 119 -2.38 -7.52 18.45
C ALA A 119 -1.96 -8.37 19.65
N GLN A 120 -1.42 -7.74 20.71
CA GLN A 120 -1.08 -8.42 21.96
C GLN A 120 -2.31 -9.04 22.65
N LYS A 121 -3.41 -8.30 22.71
CA LYS A 121 -4.66 -8.75 23.32
C LYS A 121 -5.23 -10.00 22.64
N CYS A 122 -5.12 -10.10 21.31
CA CYS A 122 -5.54 -11.31 20.58
C CYS A 122 -4.43 -12.37 20.46
N GLY A 123 -3.25 -12.15 21.01
CA GLY A 123 -2.12 -13.09 20.97
C GLY A 123 -1.52 -13.30 19.57
N GLY A 124 -1.67 -12.31 18.69
CA GLY A 124 -1.20 -12.36 17.32
C GLY A 124 -0.10 -11.35 17.01
N THR A 125 0.38 -11.38 15.77
CA THR A 125 1.31 -10.39 15.23
C THR A 125 0.73 -9.80 13.95
N LEU A 126 0.60 -8.47 13.91
CA LEU A 126 0.11 -7.72 12.77
C LEU A 126 1.29 -7.28 11.90
N ARG A 127 1.30 -7.65 10.63
CA ARG A 127 2.26 -7.09 9.65
C ARG A 127 1.89 -5.66 9.31
N VAL A 128 2.89 -4.79 9.31
CA VAL A 128 2.67 -3.37 9.04
C VAL A 128 3.70 -2.81 8.05
N HIS A 129 3.26 -1.84 7.25
CA HIS A 129 4.14 -0.94 6.53
C HIS A 129 4.06 0.46 7.14
N ILE A 130 5.21 1.04 7.42
CA ILE A 130 5.28 2.41 7.94
C ILE A 130 5.09 3.40 6.79
N LYS A 131 4.08 4.25 6.92
CA LYS A 131 3.85 5.34 5.97
C LYS A 131 4.61 6.58 6.43
N VAL A 132 5.51 7.07 5.56
CA VAL A 132 6.25 8.32 5.83
C VAL A 132 5.74 9.46 4.94
N ASP A 133 5.75 10.66 5.48
CA ASP A 133 5.47 11.88 4.75
C ASP A 133 6.79 12.62 4.47
N THR A 134 7.21 12.51 3.22
CA THR A 134 8.43 13.15 2.70
C THR A 134 8.16 14.47 1.99
N GLY A 135 6.89 14.95 2.03
CA GLY A 135 6.50 16.22 1.42
C GLY A 135 5.13 16.24 0.73
N MET A 136 4.38 15.13 0.72
CA MET A 136 2.99 15.14 0.24
C MET A 136 2.05 15.91 1.19
N SER A 137 2.41 16.00 2.48
CA SER A 137 1.66 16.74 3.52
C SER A 137 0.22 16.26 3.71
N ARG A 138 0.02 14.92 3.68
CA ARG A 138 -1.31 14.31 3.83
C ARG A 138 -1.38 13.31 4.98
N LEU A 139 -0.60 12.25 4.94
CA LEU A 139 -0.54 11.17 5.92
C LEU A 139 0.87 10.62 6.02
N GLY A 140 1.29 10.24 7.22
CA GLY A 140 2.57 9.59 7.47
C GLY A 140 3.35 10.23 8.61
N PHE A 141 4.35 9.52 9.09
CA PHE A 141 5.34 10.11 9.99
C PHE A 141 6.08 11.21 9.24
N LEU A 142 6.07 12.41 9.78
CA LEU A 142 6.70 13.56 9.12
C LEU A 142 8.23 13.46 9.28
N VAL A 143 8.93 13.31 8.14
CA VAL A 143 10.39 13.14 8.09
C VAL A 143 11.04 14.22 7.21
N ARG A 144 10.61 15.47 7.33
CA ARG A 144 11.09 16.58 6.50
C ARG A 144 11.52 17.78 7.35
N GLY A 145 12.60 18.46 6.92
CA GLY A 145 13.09 19.67 7.58
C GLY A 145 13.45 19.43 9.04
N GLU A 146 13.00 20.31 9.93
CA GLU A 146 13.23 20.23 11.37
C GLU A 146 12.58 19.01 12.04
N HIS A 147 11.62 18.38 11.39
CA HIS A 147 10.93 17.17 11.89
C HIS A 147 11.64 15.86 11.53
N PHE A 148 12.74 15.91 10.77
CA PHE A 148 13.38 14.70 10.25
C PHE A 148 13.82 13.75 11.37
N GLU A 149 14.63 14.20 12.32
CA GLU A 149 15.12 13.35 13.39
C GLU A 149 14.01 12.87 14.34
N SER A 150 13.08 13.75 14.69
CA SER A 150 11.95 13.38 15.54
C SER A 150 11.04 12.35 14.86
N GLY A 151 10.83 12.48 13.55
CA GLY A 151 10.07 11.53 12.75
C GLY A 151 10.75 10.16 12.66
N VAL A 152 12.07 10.14 12.43
CA VAL A 152 12.85 8.89 12.41
C VAL A 152 12.81 8.18 13.76
N ASN A 153 12.97 8.91 14.86
CA ASN A 153 12.88 8.34 16.20
C ASN A 153 11.48 7.76 16.48
N ALA A 154 10.42 8.46 16.05
CA ALA A 154 9.05 7.96 16.18
C ALA A 154 8.82 6.69 15.34
N ILE A 155 9.38 6.60 14.11
CA ILE A 155 9.34 5.40 13.28
C ILE A 155 10.05 4.24 13.97
N ALA A 156 11.26 4.44 14.46
CA ALA A 156 12.02 3.42 15.19
C ALA A 156 11.25 2.91 16.41
N ALA A 157 10.64 3.80 17.17
CA ALA A 157 9.80 3.44 18.30
C ALA A 157 8.56 2.63 17.87
N ALA A 158 7.91 3.02 16.79
CA ALA A 158 6.75 2.30 16.25
C ALA A 158 7.12 0.88 15.78
N CYS A 159 8.28 0.73 15.12
CA CYS A 159 8.79 -0.58 14.67
C CYS A 159 9.17 -1.50 15.84
N ALA A 160 9.50 -0.95 17.00
CA ALA A 160 9.87 -1.71 18.19
C ALA A 160 8.66 -2.14 19.05
N LEU A 161 7.44 -1.73 18.69
CA LEU A 161 6.24 -2.09 19.46
C LEU A 161 5.95 -3.59 19.37
N PRO A 162 5.65 -4.25 20.52
CA PRO A 162 5.34 -5.67 20.54
C PRO A 162 4.04 -5.98 19.79
N GLY A 163 3.98 -7.14 19.12
CA GLY A 163 2.81 -7.54 18.33
C GLY A 163 2.70 -6.86 16.95
N LEU A 164 3.67 -6.02 16.57
CA LEU A 164 3.82 -5.51 15.21
C LEU A 164 5.05 -6.13 14.53
N ASP A 165 4.90 -6.43 13.25
CA ASP A 165 5.97 -6.87 12.35
C ASP A 165 6.11 -5.82 11.22
N ALA A 166 7.09 -4.93 11.36
CA ALA A 166 7.32 -3.85 10.41
C ALA A 166 8.13 -4.37 9.21
N GLU A 167 7.45 -4.90 8.20
CA GLU A 167 8.06 -5.50 7.01
C GLU A 167 8.38 -4.51 5.89
N GLY A 168 7.94 -3.25 6.00
CA GLY A 168 8.16 -2.27 4.95
C GLY A 168 7.93 -0.83 5.38
N ILE A 169 8.47 0.09 4.56
CA ILE A 169 8.28 1.52 4.66
C ILE A 169 7.95 2.07 3.28
N PHE A 170 7.06 3.05 3.19
CA PHE A 170 6.72 3.67 1.93
C PHE A 170 6.33 5.15 2.06
N THR A 171 6.49 5.89 0.96
CA THR A 171 6.02 7.26 0.83
C THR A 171 5.10 7.40 -0.38
N HIS A 172 4.48 8.56 -0.52
CA HIS A 172 3.70 8.94 -1.70
C HIS A 172 4.28 10.23 -2.28
N PHE A 173 4.62 10.20 -3.55
CA PHE A 173 5.12 11.39 -4.24
C PHE A 173 3.98 12.36 -4.54
N ALA A 174 4.23 13.65 -4.39
CA ALA A 174 3.19 14.67 -4.54
C ALA A 174 2.92 15.02 -6.00
N VAL A 175 3.96 14.99 -6.84
CA VAL A 175 3.94 15.56 -8.19
C VAL A 175 4.71 14.71 -9.22
N SER A 176 4.87 13.41 -8.97
CA SER A 176 5.64 12.51 -9.85
C SER A 176 5.00 12.25 -11.23
N ASP A 177 3.74 12.64 -11.39
CA ASP A 177 2.94 12.56 -12.61
C ASP A 177 2.87 13.90 -13.38
N MET A 178 3.59 14.92 -12.91
CA MET A 178 3.63 16.24 -13.55
C MET A 178 4.91 16.43 -14.35
N ASP A 179 4.79 17.07 -15.51
CA ASP A 179 5.92 17.44 -16.36
C ASP A 179 6.52 18.79 -15.95
N GLY A 180 7.85 18.85 -15.85
CA GLY A 180 8.58 20.07 -15.53
C GLY A 180 9.75 19.86 -14.58
N ALA A 181 10.82 20.61 -14.77
CA ALA A 181 12.06 20.47 -13.99
C ALA A 181 11.86 20.70 -12.48
N GLU A 182 10.93 21.57 -12.10
CA GLU A 182 10.59 21.85 -10.70
C GLU A 182 9.91 20.64 -10.04
N TYR A 183 8.99 19.95 -10.73
CA TYR A 183 8.29 18.77 -10.24
C TYR A 183 9.22 17.55 -10.15
N GLU A 184 10.11 17.43 -11.15
CA GLU A 184 11.16 16.41 -11.11
C GLU A 184 12.12 16.63 -9.94
N ALA A 185 12.56 17.86 -9.70
CA ALA A 185 13.43 18.20 -8.57
C ALA A 185 12.76 17.89 -7.24
N TYR A 186 11.47 18.25 -7.07
CA TYR A 186 10.72 17.95 -5.86
C TYR A 186 10.54 16.45 -5.63
N THR A 187 10.22 15.69 -6.68
CA THR A 187 10.11 14.22 -6.60
C THR A 187 11.44 13.59 -6.19
N ARG A 188 12.58 14.08 -6.73
CA ARG A 188 13.92 13.63 -6.35
C ARG A 188 14.25 13.96 -4.88
N GLU A 189 13.85 15.15 -4.39
CA GLU A 189 13.99 15.52 -3.00
C GLU A 189 13.23 14.55 -2.09
N GLN A 190 11.94 14.28 -2.38
CA GLN A 190 11.13 13.31 -1.63
C GLN A 190 11.75 11.90 -1.63
N PHE A 191 12.28 11.47 -2.77
CA PHE A 191 12.97 10.18 -2.91
C PHE A 191 14.24 10.15 -2.06
N GLY A 192 15.05 11.21 -2.10
CA GLY A 192 16.28 11.34 -1.30
C GLY A 192 16.00 11.22 0.20
N VAL A 193 14.97 11.91 0.69
CA VAL A 193 14.53 11.81 2.10
C VAL A 193 14.11 10.38 2.46
N CYS A 194 13.37 9.70 1.57
CA CYS A 194 12.90 8.33 1.83
C CYS A 194 14.02 7.29 1.83
N THR A 195 15.11 7.53 1.08
CA THR A 195 16.21 6.58 0.89
C THR A 195 17.46 6.91 1.68
N ASP A 196 17.45 7.98 2.48
CA ASP A 196 18.60 8.34 3.31
C ASP A 196 18.85 7.27 4.39
N ARG A 197 19.84 6.40 4.10
CA ARG A 197 20.21 5.26 4.94
C ARG A 197 20.73 5.62 6.33
N LYS A 198 21.00 6.88 6.61
CA LYS A 198 21.42 7.33 7.94
C LYS A 198 20.27 7.35 8.94
N SER A 199 19.07 7.16 8.49
CA SER A 199 17.85 7.39 9.25
C SER A 199 17.03 6.15 9.60
N VAL A 200 17.33 4.99 9.05
CA VAL A 200 16.49 3.79 9.22
C VAL A 200 17.35 2.55 9.41
N VAL A 201 17.98 2.46 10.57
CA VAL A 201 18.47 1.18 11.13
C VAL A 201 18.30 1.23 12.64
#